data_c735225b8ad6fb254489529a710d4768
#
_entry.id   c735225b8ad6fb254489529a710d4768
#
_cell.length_a   1.000
_cell.length_b   1.000
_cell.length_c   1.000
_cell.angle_alpha   90.00
_cell.angle_beta   90.00
_cell.angle_gamma   90.00
#
_symmetry.space_group_name_H-M   'P 1'
#
loop_
_entity.id
_entity.type
_entity.pdbx_description
1 polymer ?
#
loop_
_entity_poly.entity_id
_entity_poly.type
_entity_poly.pdbx_seq_one_letter_code
_entity_poly.pdbx_strand_id
1 'polypeptide(L)'
;MKKALLLLALAGALPLAAAPIPALERRGQAVQLIVDGQPYLALAGETANTASSSLEYMDTVWPKLVEMRLNTVLVAVAWDWVEPVEGKYDFTLVDGLLAGARQHHLHLMFLWFGSWKNGISSFVPGWVKADQARFPRTQIKGGKSVEILSTLSATNLQSDTRAYVAFMQHLREVDAAEHTVLMIQMQNEVGLLGDSRDRSAAAEAAFAGPVPPELTGYLQQHKDTLWPALRHRWQDAGAKAAGSWTEVFGPGPATDEIFMAWNYARYLGSMTAAGKAVYPLPVYTNSWIVQPEDKGPGDYPTGCPEPLTIDVWKAGAPAIDLNAPDIYLPNFNDWTGWYHRPNNPLFVPESRGDIVGAANAFYAIGQHAAIGYSPFGIDDTSRLVALRPGPDTGAAPPATLGNQPLPRAYALLAEMAPAILDAQARGTIAAAWLNKEMPAQDITLADYTVHVELRRNRRDPTQVPAVGYAIVIAAGPGEFYVAGLDVQVTFAPNTPGPEIAGLARVEAGRFTGGRWQPGRILSGDDILLDYDLAGAAAKNQSGSGLRFRGDGPAVQRVQLYRYR
;
A
#
# COMPACT_ATOMS: atom_id res chain seq x y z
N MET A 1 0.00 76.71 -3.87
CA MET A 1 -0.18 75.71 -2.80
C MET A 1 -1.02 74.56 -3.38
N LYS A 2 -0.37 73.48 -3.83
CA LYS A 2 -1.00 72.29 -4.36
C LYS A 2 -1.01 71.22 -3.23
N LYS A 3 -2.18 70.83 -2.76
CA LYS A 3 -2.37 69.74 -1.79
C LYS A 3 -2.31 68.39 -2.53
N ALA A 4 -1.30 67.59 -2.26
CA ALA A 4 -1.21 66.23 -2.68
C ALA A 4 -2.05 65.34 -1.73
N LEU A 5 -3.07 64.66 -2.26
CA LEU A 5 -3.81 63.62 -1.55
C LEU A 5 -3.01 62.33 -1.65
N LEU A 6 -2.57 61.81 -0.50
CA LEU A 6 -1.98 60.48 -0.40
C LEU A 6 -3.12 59.47 -0.24
N LEU A 7 -3.41 58.64 -1.27
CA LEU A 7 -4.27 57.48 -1.17
C LEU A 7 -3.47 56.33 -0.55
N LEU A 8 -3.74 55.97 0.69
CA LEU A 8 -3.30 54.71 1.30
C LEU A 8 -4.16 53.58 0.72
N ALA A 9 -3.57 52.76 -0.12
CA ALA A 9 -4.18 51.48 -0.51
C ALA A 9 -4.03 50.47 0.65
N LEU A 10 -5.10 50.22 1.39
CA LEU A 10 -5.19 49.04 2.26
C LEU A 10 -5.26 47.80 1.38
N ALA A 11 -4.16 47.11 1.23
CA ALA A 11 -4.14 45.73 0.73
C ALA A 11 -4.77 44.84 1.83
N GLY A 12 -6.06 44.54 1.71
CA GLY A 12 -6.72 43.55 2.53
C GLY A 12 -6.08 42.17 2.25
N ALA A 13 -5.37 41.62 3.23
CA ALA A 13 -4.97 40.21 3.19
C ALA A 13 -6.26 39.39 3.20
N LEU A 14 -6.60 38.77 2.08
CA LEU A 14 -7.64 37.73 2.04
C LEU A 14 -7.17 36.63 3.00
N PRO A 15 -8.03 36.13 3.88
CA PRO A 15 -7.67 34.98 4.70
C PRO A 15 -7.34 33.83 3.73
N LEU A 16 -6.13 33.28 3.79
CA LEU A 16 -5.82 32.00 3.16
C LEU A 16 -6.84 31.00 3.73
N ALA A 17 -7.68 30.45 2.87
CA ALA A 17 -8.52 29.33 3.27
C ALA A 17 -7.59 28.22 3.80
N ALA A 18 -7.92 27.65 4.97
CA ALA A 18 -7.17 26.52 5.50
C ALA A 18 -7.13 25.41 4.44
N ALA A 19 -5.97 24.79 4.26
CA ALA A 19 -5.84 23.68 3.33
C ALA A 19 -6.81 22.54 3.75
N PRO A 20 -7.39 21.80 2.78
CA PRO A 20 -8.33 20.74 3.10
C PRO A 20 -7.62 19.57 3.81
N ILE A 21 -8.32 18.95 4.76
CA ILE A 21 -7.86 17.75 5.46
C ILE A 21 -7.49 16.68 4.42
N PRO A 22 -6.39 15.90 4.64
CA PRO A 22 -6.02 14.80 3.77
C PRO A 22 -7.20 13.85 3.48
N ALA A 23 -7.40 13.47 2.22
CA ALA A 23 -8.55 12.69 1.80
C ALA A 23 -8.19 11.70 0.69
N LEU A 24 -8.98 10.64 0.54
CA LEU A 24 -8.95 9.77 -0.63
C LEU A 24 -10.02 10.23 -1.62
N GLU A 25 -9.60 10.58 -2.83
CA GLU A 25 -10.50 11.07 -3.86
C GLU A 25 -10.38 10.27 -5.16
N ARG A 26 -11.52 10.00 -5.79
CA ARG A 26 -11.51 9.44 -7.14
C ARG A 26 -11.16 10.54 -8.15
N ARG A 27 -10.06 10.30 -8.87
CA ARG A 27 -9.57 11.15 -9.96
C ARG A 27 -9.50 10.31 -11.23
N GLY A 28 -10.48 10.46 -12.10
CA GLY A 28 -10.60 9.65 -13.30
C GLY A 28 -10.64 8.15 -13.01
N GLN A 29 -9.63 7.41 -13.46
CA GLN A 29 -9.56 5.95 -13.30
C GLN A 29 -9.02 5.51 -11.91
N ALA A 30 -8.32 6.39 -11.18
CA ALA A 30 -7.66 6.07 -9.92
C ALA A 30 -8.36 6.68 -8.71
N VAL A 31 -8.15 6.09 -7.52
CA VAL A 31 -8.36 6.75 -6.23
C VAL A 31 -6.99 7.19 -5.72
N GLN A 32 -6.84 8.46 -5.40
CA GLN A 32 -5.57 9.05 -4.99
C GLN A 32 -5.68 9.69 -3.61
N LEU A 33 -4.58 9.67 -2.86
CA LEU A 33 -4.43 10.45 -1.64
C LEU A 33 -4.24 11.92 -2.03
N ILE A 34 -5.04 12.80 -1.44
CA ILE A 34 -4.96 14.24 -1.62
C ILE A 34 -4.42 14.86 -0.34
N VAL A 35 -3.35 15.62 -0.47
CA VAL A 35 -2.72 16.37 0.63
C VAL A 35 -2.64 17.82 0.20
N ASP A 36 -3.11 18.74 1.03
CA ASP A 36 -3.18 20.18 0.73
C ASP A 36 -3.84 20.49 -0.63
N GLY A 37 -4.85 19.69 -0.99
CA GLY A 37 -5.59 19.83 -2.25
C GLY A 37 -4.84 19.31 -3.49
N GLN A 38 -3.69 18.66 -3.32
CA GLN A 38 -2.89 18.11 -4.41
C GLN A 38 -2.78 16.58 -4.32
N PRO A 39 -2.75 15.85 -5.45
CA PRO A 39 -2.46 14.43 -5.46
C PRO A 39 -1.08 14.14 -4.88
N TYR A 40 -1.02 13.13 -4.01
CA TYR A 40 0.18 12.76 -3.28
C TYR A 40 0.49 11.26 -3.47
N LEU A 41 1.75 10.95 -3.76
CA LEU A 41 2.26 9.58 -3.87
C LEU A 41 3.08 9.29 -2.61
N ALA A 42 2.62 8.37 -1.76
CA ALA A 42 3.32 8.00 -0.55
C ALA A 42 4.49 7.05 -0.85
N LEU A 43 5.70 7.59 -0.87
CA LEU A 43 6.95 6.84 -0.88
C LEU A 43 7.34 6.62 0.57
N ALA A 44 6.79 5.56 1.16
CA ALA A 44 6.74 5.39 2.58
C ALA A 44 7.74 4.34 3.10
N GLY A 45 7.84 4.26 4.42
CA GLY A 45 8.54 3.20 5.13
C GLY A 45 8.01 3.10 6.55
N GLU A 46 7.79 1.87 7.02
CA GLU A 46 7.34 1.59 8.37
C GLU A 46 8.52 1.28 9.28
N THR A 47 8.57 1.93 10.44
CA THR A 47 9.57 1.63 11.47
C THR A 47 9.22 0.32 12.20
N ALA A 48 10.19 -0.25 12.91
CA ALA A 48 9.92 -1.38 13.81
C ALA A 48 8.88 -0.98 14.87
N ASN A 49 8.09 -1.97 15.32
CA ASN A 49 6.89 -1.78 16.16
C ASN A 49 7.07 -0.87 17.38
N THR A 50 8.24 -0.84 17.98
CA THR A 50 8.53 -0.08 19.20
C THR A 50 9.54 1.05 18.98
N ALA A 51 9.97 1.30 17.76
CA ALA A 51 10.92 2.36 17.45
C ALA A 51 10.42 3.73 17.95
N SER A 52 9.15 4.02 17.71
CA SER A 52 8.48 5.26 18.12
C SER A 52 8.20 5.39 19.61
N SER A 53 8.50 4.36 20.43
CA SER A 53 8.40 4.45 21.90
C SER A 53 9.50 5.27 22.56
N SER A 54 10.52 5.68 21.79
CA SER A 54 11.63 6.51 22.27
C SER A 54 11.93 7.62 21.25
N LEU A 55 11.75 8.87 21.66
CA LEU A 55 12.09 10.04 20.83
C LEU A 55 13.60 10.11 20.59
N GLU A 56 14.43 9.77 21.58
CA GLU A 56 15.89 9.71 21.43
C GLU A 56 16.31 8.69 20.36
N TYR A 57 15.66 7.52 20.29
CA TYR A 57 15.89 6.56 19.23
C TYR A 57 15.46 7.14 17.86
N MET A 58 14.28 7.74 17.79
CA MET A 58 13.77 8.33 16.55
C MET A 58 14.66 9.47 16.03
N ASP A 59 15.32 10.24 16.90
CA ASP A 59 16.31 11.26 16.49
C ASP A 59 17.46 10.64 15.71
N THR A 60 17.82 9.40 15.95
CA THR A 60 18.82 8.64 15.17
C THR A 60 18.28 8.09 13.86
N VAL A 61 16.95 7.98 13.73
CA VAL A 61 16.26 7.37 12.60
C VAL A 61 15.90 8.41 11.53
N TRP A 62 15.36 9.58 11.89
CA TRP A 62 14.90 10.60 10.94
C TRP A 62 15.88 10.92 9.80
N PRO A 63 17.19 11.18 10.08
CA PRO A 63 18.15 11.47 9.00
C PRO A 63 18.31 10.32 8.01
N LYS A 64 18.22 9.07 8.47
CA LYS A 64 18.29 7.87 7.60
C LYS A 64 17.09 7.79 6.66
N LEU A 65 15.88 8.11 7.16
CA LEU A 65 14.65 8.10 6.36
C LEU A 65 14.72 9.13 5.23
N VAL A 66 15.26 10.32 5.52
CA VAL A 66 15.50 11.37 4.51
C VAL A 66 16.56 10.92 3.48
N GLU A 67 17.66 10.30 3.92
CA GLU A 67 18.67 9.76 3.01
C GLU A 67 18.08 8.67 2.10
N MET A 68 17.16 7.86 2.60
CA MET A 68 16.42 6.84 1.83
C MET A 68 15.36 7.42 0.90
N ARG A 69 15.17 8.74 0.85
CA ARG A 69 14.21 9.42 -0.03
C ARG A 69 12.73 9.12 0.28
N LEU A 70 12.43 8.80 1.53
CA LEU A 70 11.05 8.74 1.98
C LEU A 70 10.44 10.14 2.02
N ASN A 71 9.13 10.21 1.79
CA ASN A 71 8.33 11.40 2.06
C ASN A 71 7.26 11.14 3.14
N THR A 72 7.07 9.89 3.52
CA THR A 72 6.05 9.45 4.49
C THR A 72 6.65 8.36 5.38
N VAL A 73 6.31 8.38 6.67
CA VAL A 73 6.76 7.36 7.63
C VAL A 73 5.56 6.78 8.37
N LEU A 74 5.49 5.46 8.43
CA LEU A 74 4.52 4.74 9.23
C LEU A 74 5.14 4.49 10.61
N VAL A 75 4.50 4.98 11.67
CA VAL A 75 4.99 4.85 13.06
C VAL A 75 3.86 4.43 14.00
N ALA A 76 4.19 3.52 14.92
CA ALA A 76 3.22 3.03 15.89
C ALA A 76 2.89 4.08 16.97
N VAL A 77 1.62 4.09 17.37
CA VAL A 77 1.12 4.72 18.60
C VAL A 77 0.32 3.67 19.34
N ALA A 78 0.81 3.26 20.51
CA ALA A 78 0.21 2.16 21.26
C ALA A 78 -0.73 2.67 22.38
N TRP A 79 -1.79 1.91 22.63
CA TRP A 79 -2.78 2.26 23.64
C TRP A 79 -2.16 2.34 25.03
N ASP A 80 -1.25 1.42 25.39
CA ASP A 80 -0.56 1.44 26.70
C ASP A 80 0.40 2.63 26.86
N TRP A 81 0.88 3.24 25.76
CA TRP A 81 1.68 4.48 25.83
C TRP A 81 0.79 5.71 26.03
N VAL A 82 -0.37 5.72 25.34
CA VAL A 82 -1.31 6.85 25.37
C VAL A 82 -2.13 6.88 26.65
N GLU A 83 -2.54 5.72 27.20
CA GLU A 83 -3.36 5.60 28.40
C GLU A 83 -2.74 4.62 29.41
N PRO A 84 -1.55 4.92 29.96
CA PRO A 84 -0.87 4.04 30.92
C PRO A 84 -1.65 3.82 32.22
N VAL A 85 -2.50 4.77 32.57
CA VAL A 85 -3.44 4.72 33.71
C VAL A 85 -4.83 5.02 33.18
N GLU A 86 -5.82 4.22 33.53
CA GLU A 86 -7.20 4.37 33.05
C GLU A 86 -7.71 5.82 33.19
N GLY A 87 -8.14 6.41 32.07
CA GLY A 87 -8.65 7.78 31.98
C GLY A 87 -7.59 8.87 32.06
N LYS A 88 -6.30 8.54 32.05
CA LYS A 88 -5.20 9.52 32.01
C LYS A 88 -4.39 9.35 30.72
N TYR A 89 -4.49 10.32 29.85
CA TYR A 89 -3.83 10.31 28.55
C TYR A 89 -2.51 11.06 28.57
N ASP A 90 -1.50 10.50 27.90
CA ASP A 90 -0.19 11.08 27.69
C ASP A 90 0.12 11.08 26.19
N PHE A 91 0.25 12.25 25.59
CA PHE A 91 0.55 12.44 24.18
C PHE A 91 1.98 12.93 23.91
N THR A 92 2.85 12.89 24.91
CA THR A 92 4.25 13.38 24.79
C THR A 92 4.98 12.73 23.62
N LEU A 93 4.83 11.40 23.45
CA LEU A 93 5.43 10.68 22.29
C LEU A 93 4.84 11.15 20.97
N VAL A 94 3.52 11.33 20.91
CA VAL A 94 2.82 11.79 19.68
C VAL A 94 3.32 13.17 19.27
N ASP A 95 3.41 14.10 20.21
CA ASP A 95 3.89 15.46 19.97
C ASP A 95 5.35 15.48 19.49
N GLY A 96 6.19 14.65 20.11
CA GLY A 96 7.59 14.52 19.73
C GLY A 96 7.76 13.92 18.32
N LEU A 97 6.95 12.91 17.96
CA LEU A 97 6.95 12.31 16.61
C LEU A 97 6.50 13.33 15.55
N LEU A 98 5.46 14.12 15.83
CA LEU A 98 5.01 15.20 14.95
C LEU A 98 6.12 16.25 14.76
N ALA A 99 6.75 16.68 15.84
CA ALA A 99 7.84 17.65 15.78
C ALA A 99 9.05 17.13 14.97
N GLY A 100 9.45 15.87 15.19
CA GLY A 100 10.53 15.22 14.45
C GLY A 100 10.22 15.10 12.96
N ALA A 101 9.01 14.67 12.60
CA ALA A 101 8.60 14.57 11.20
C ALA A 101 8.59 15.94 10.50
N ARG A 102 8.04 16.98 11.14
CA ARG A 102 8.04 18.35 10.61
C ARG A 102 9.46 18.90 10.42
N GLN A 103 10.34 18.67 11.39
CA GLN A 103 11.75 19.10 11.30
C GLN A 103 12.46 18.47 10.09
N HIS A 104 12.10 17.25 9.73
CA HIS A 104 12.69 16.50 8.62
C HIS A 104 11.87 16.54 7.32
N HIS A 105 10.81 17.36 7.26
CA HIS A 105 9.91 17.50 6.10
C HIS A 105 9.28 16.17 5.66
N LEU A 106 8.90 15.34 6.62
CA LEU A 106 8.24 14.06 6.43
C LEU A 106 6.78 14.14 6.89
N HIS A 107 5.91 13.43 6.19
CA HIS A 107 4.56 13.16 6.68
C HIS A 107 4.51 11.85 7.47
N LEU A 108 3.45 11.66 8.25
CA LEU A 108 3.22 10.48 9.08
C LEU A 108 1.94 9.75 8.66
N MET A 109 1.95 8.45 8.81
CA MET A 109 0.77 7.62 8.98
C MET A 109 0.90 6.94 10.34
N PHE A 110 0.00 7.23 11.27
CA PHE A 110 0.04 6.60 12.58
C PHE A 110 -0.64 5.24 12.56
N LEU A 111 0.01 4.25 13.18
CA LEU A 111 -0.52 2.90 13.36
C LEU A 111 -1.07 2.81 14.79
N TRP A 112 -2.40 2.77 14.93
CA TRP A 112 -3.02 2.60 16.25
C TRP A 112 -2.92 1.15 16.70
N PHE A 113 -1.98 0.84 17.59
CA PHE A 113 -1.86 -0.46 18.22
C PHE A 113 -2.68 -0.47 19.52
N GLY A 114 -3.97 -0.80 19.39
CA GLY A 114 -4.92 -0.87 20.49
C GLY A 114 -5.11 -2.30 20.96
N SER A 115 -6.28 -2.86 20.68
CA SER A 115 -6.65 -4.22 21.13
C SER A 115 -5.81 -5.32 20.48
N TRP A 116 -5.27 -5.14 19.28
CA TRP A 116 -4.54 -6.19 18.56
C TRP A 116 -3.33 -5.68 17.76
N LYS A 117 -2.24 -6.44 17.85
CA LYS A 117 -1.05 -6.39 16.99
C LYS A 117 -0.62 -7.82 16.69
N ASN A 118 -0.56 -8.22 15.40
CA ASN A 118 -0.27 -9.58 14.95
C ASN A 118 -1.20 -10.62 15.62
N GLY A 119 -2.49 -10.31 15.66
CA GLY A 119 -3.48 -11.18 16.30
C GLY A 119 -3.36 -11.32 17.83
N ILE A 120 -2.50 -10.54 18.51
CA ILE A 120 -2.27 -10.62 19.97
C ILE A 120 -2.52 -9.27 20.62
N SER A 121 -3.05 -9.27 21.87
CA SER A 121 -3.34 -8.05 22.65
C SER A 121 -2.14 -7.58 23.46
N SER A 122 -0.97 -7.40 22.80
CA SER A 122 0.30 -7.07 23.44
C SER A 122 0.42 -5.61 23.88
N PHE A 123 -0.22 -4.68 23.15
CA PHE A 123 -0.14 -3.23 23.37
C PHE A 123 -1.33 -2.64 24.16
N VAL A 124 -2.20 -3.48 24.74
CA VAL A 124 -3.22 -2.99 25.65
C VAL A 124 -2.62 -2.61 27.00
N PRO A 125 -3.13 -1.58 27.70
CA PRO A 125 -2.60 -1.14 29.00
C PRO A 125 -2.59 -2.24 30.06
N GLY A 126 -1.67 -2.11 31.02
CA GLY A 126 -1.53 -3.08 32.13
C GLY A 126 -2.81 -3.25 32.96
N TRP A 127 -3.61 -2.20 33.11
CA TRP A 127 -4.89 -2.25 33.82
C TRP A 127 -5.96 -3.06 33.04
N VAL A 128 -5.89 -3.10 31.70
CA VAL A 128 -6.71 -3.99 30.85
C VAL A 128 -6.25 -5.44 30.97
N LYS A 129 -4.91 -5.67 30.93
CA LYS A 129 -4.33 -7.01 31.05
C LYS A 129 -4.67 -7.68 32.40
N ALA A 130 -4.68 -6.91 33.47
CA ALA A 130 -4.89 -7.40 34.81
C ALA A 130 -6.36 -7.73 35.14
N ASP A 131 -7.34 -7.09 34.50
CA ASP A 131 -8.77 -7.24 34.82
C ASP A 131 -9.51 -8.04 33.77
N GLN A 132 -9.33 -9.36 33.78
CA GLN A 132 -9.97 -10.26 32.80
C GLN A 132 -11.50 -10.37 32.99
N ALA A 133 -12.04 -9.98 34.13
CA ALA A 133 -13.48 -9.96 34.36
C ALA A 133 -14.15 -8.82 33.56
N ARG A 134 -13.53 -7.65 33.50
CA ARG A 134 -13.99 -6.52 32.71
C ARG A 134 -13.59 -6.66 31.21
N PHE A 135 -12.42 -7.24 30.94
CA PHE A 135 -11.82 -7.34 29.61
C PHE A 135 -11.64 -8.80 29.21
N PRO A 136 -12.73 -9.48 28.83
CA PRO A 136 -12.69 -10.90 28.52
C PRO A 136 -11.82 -11.20 27.29
N ARG A 137 -11.15 -12.36 27.38
CA ARG A 137 -10.31 -12.92 26.32
C ARG A 137 -11.11 -13.84 25.41
N THR A 138 -10.65 -13.96 24.18
CA THR A 138 -11.03 -15.01 23.25
C THR A 138 -10.66 -16.39 23.83
N GLN A 139 -11.50 -17.40 23.56
CA GLN A 139 -11.25 -18.79 23.95
C GLN A 139 -11.12 -19.66 22.69
N ILE A 140 -10.16 -20.56 22.71
CA ILE A 140 -9.99 -21.60 21.68
C ILE A 140 -10.63 -22.93 22.13
N LYS A 141 -10.64 -23.94 21.25
CA LYS A 141 -11.14 -25.29 21.59
C LYS A 141 -10.65 -25.77 22.94
N GLY A 142 -11.57 -26.36 23.72
CA GLY A 142 -11.30 -26.81 25.08
C GLY A 142 -11.45 -25.71 26.14
N GLY A 143 -11.90 -24.51 25.79
CA GLY A 143 -12.19 -23.43 26.75
C GLY A 143 -10.94 -22.71 27.25
N LYS A 144 -9.78 -22.90 26.59
CA LYS A 144 -8.54 -22.21 26.95
C LYS A 144 -8.59 -20.76 26.45
N SER A 145 -8.45 -19.79 27.36
CA SER A 145 -8.27 -18.39 27.02
C SER A 145 -6.88 -18.15 26.42
N VAL A 146 -6.81 -17.30 25.40
CA VAL A 146 -5.58 -16.83 24.76
C VAL A 146 -5.39 -15.34 25.00
N GLU A 147 -4.19 -14.81 24.81
CA GLU A 147 -3.92 -13.37 25.03
C GLU A 147 -4.43 -12.51 23.87
N ILE A 148 -5.72 -12.64 23.60
CA ILE A 148 -6.43 -11.95 22.52
C ILE A 148 -7.75 -11.44 23.11
N LEU A 149 -7.98 -10.13 23.11
CA LEU A 149 -9.23 -9.55 23.55
C LEU A 149 -10.39 -10.00 22.67
N SER A 150 -11.53 -10.37 23.29
CA SER A 150 -12.72 -10.77 22.54
C SER A 150 -13.35 -9.57 21.81
N THR A 151 -13.64 -9.75 20.53
CA THR A 151 -14.40 -8.78 19.71
C THR A 151 -15.84 -8.61 20.15
N LEU A 152 -16.37 -9.54 20.94
CA LEU A 152 -17.77 -9.57 21.41
C LEU A 152 -17.96 -8.86 22.75
N SER A 153 -16.90 -8.28 23.31
CA SER A 153 -16.97 -7.52 24.55
C SER A 153 -17.24 -6.04 24.29
N ALA A 154 -18.38 -5.55 24.76
CA ALA A 154 -18.70 -4.13 24.74
C ALA A 154 -17.69 -3.29 25.53
N THR A 155 -17.17 -3.81 26.64
CA THR A 155 -16.19 -3.12 27.49
C THR A 155 -14.84 -2.98 26.76
N ASN A 156 -14.37 -4.03 26.07
CA ASN A 156 -13.17 -3.96 25.23
C ASN A 156 -13.33 -2.85 24.20
N LEU A 157 -14.41 -2.90 23.40
CA LEU A 157 -14.70 -1.91 22.36
C LEU A 157 -14.79 -0.48 22.92
N GLN A 158 -15.54 -0.27 24.01
CA GLN A 158 -15.73 1.05 24.59
C GLN A 158 -14.42 1.65 25.09
N SER A 159 -13.57 0.85 25.73
CA SER A 159 -12.32 1.34 26.32
C SER A 159 -11.28 1.69 25.25
N ASP A 160 -11.07 0.82 24.25
CA ASP A 160 -10.19 1.09 23.11
C ASP A 160 -10.70 2.30 22.31
N THR A 161 -12.04 2.37 22.07
CA THR A 161 -12.65 3.52 21.37
C THR A 161 -12.41 4.82 22.11
N ARG A 162 -12.54 4.88 23.43
CA ARG A 162 -12.28 6.11 24.20
C ARG A 162 -10.85 6.60 24.04
N ALA A 163 -9.88 5.68 24.15
CA ALA A 163 -8.47 6.01 23.98
C ALA A 163 -8.18 6.50 22.54
N TYR A 164 -8.70 5.79 21.55
CA TYR A 164 -8.55 6.18 20.13
C TYR A 164 -9.21 7.55 19.84
N VAL A 165 -10.41 7.81 20.35
CA VAL A 165 -11.08 9.10 20.18
C VAL A 165 -10.31 10.23 20.86
N ALA A 166 -9.74 10.01 22.05
CA ALA A 166 -8.87 10.98 22.71
C ALA A 166 -7.60 11.28 21.87
N PHE A 167 -7.00 10.25 21.29
CA PHE A 167 -5.88 10.41 20.34
C PHE A 167 -6.28 11.23 19.10
N MET A 168 -7.40 10.91 18.46
CA MET A 168 -7.88 11.66 17.29
C MET A 168 -8.26 13.11 17.63
N GLN A 169 -8.75 13.36 18.84
CA GLN A 169 -9.05 14.68 19.36
C GLN A 169 -7.78 15.52 19.51
N HIS A 170 -6.74 14.91 20.12
CA HIS A 170 -5.43 15.52 20.24
C HIS A 170 -4.80 15.83 18.87
N LEU A 171 -4.83 14.89 17.93
CA LEU A 171 -4.33 15.13 16.57
C LEU A 171 -5.04 16.31 15.89
N ARG A 172 -6.37 16.39 16.00
CA ARG A 172 -7.10 17.53 15.46
C ARG A 172 -6.62 18.86 16.05
N GLU A 173 -6.33 18.89 17.34
CA GLU A 173 -5.88 20.11 18.03
C GLU A 173 -4.46 20.56 17.61
N VAL A 174 -3.54 19.60 17.37
CA VAL A 174 -2.13 19.91 17.16
C VAL A 174 -1.66 19.79 15.71
N ASP A 175 -2.46 19.17 14.81
CA ASP A 175 -2.03 18.85 13.44
C ASP A 175 -3.02 19.31 12.33
N ALA A 176 -4.24 19.74 12.67
CA ALA A 176 -5.24 20.08 11.65
C ALA A 176 -4.87 21.27 10.74
N ALA A 177 -3.88 22.08 11.12
CA ALA A 177 -3.37 23.16 10.29
C ALA A 177 -2.11 22.78 9.49
N GLU A 178 -1.40 21.74 9.93
CA GLU A 178 -0.09 21.36 9.40
C GLU A 178 -0.19 20.13 8.48
N HIS A 179 -1.22 19.31 8.63
CA HIS A 179 -1.45 18.06 7.89
C HIS A 179 -0.21 17.15 7.84
N THR A 180 0.53 17.07 8.97
CA THR A 180 1.67 16.16 9.09
C THR A 180 1.20 14.72 9.02
N VAL A 181 0.02 14.42 9.59
CA VAL A 181 -0.62 13.09 9.56
C VAL A 181 -1.55 12.97 8.37
N LEU A 182 -1.29 11.97 7.53
CA LEU A 182 -2.04 11.76 6.28
C LEU A 182 -3.15 10.73 6.40
N MET A 183 -2.90 9.64 7.14
CA MET A 183 -3.81 8.50 7.30
C MET A 183 -3.59 7.86 8.68
N ILE A 184 -4.58 7.07 9.10
CA ILE A 184 -4.45 6.22 10.29
C ILE A 184 -4.63 4.75 9.89
N GLN A 185 -3.73 3.89 10.35
CA GLN A 185 -3.96 2.44 10.37
C GLN A 185 -4.73 2.06 11.63
N MET A 186 -5.86 1.40 11.46
CA MET A 186 -6.68 0.93 12.57
C MET A 186 -6.26 -0.47 12.97
N GLN A 187 -5.63 -0.62 14.12
CA GLN A 187 -5.03 -1.85 14.64
C GLN A 187 -3.94 -2.38 13.69
N ASN A 188 -3.43 -3.57 13.94
CA ASN A 188 -2.47 -4.21 13.04
C ASN A 188 -2.72 -5.71 12.96
N GLU A 189 -2.87 -6.22 11.71
CA GLU A 189 -2.97 -7.65 11.40
C GLU A 189 -3.91 -8.39 12.36
N VAL A 190 -5.14 -7.86 12.47
CA VAL A 190 -6.14 -8.40 13.40
C VAL A 190 -6.61 -9.78 12.99
N GLY A 191 -6.99 -10.59 13.96
CA GLY A 191 -7.54 -11.93 13.76
C GLY A 191 -7.22 -12.86 14.92
N LEU A 192 -7.86 -14.02 14.92
CA LEU A 192 -7.64 -15.05 15.94
C LEU A 192 -6.57 -16.05 15.47
N LEU A 193 -5.56 -16.28 16.30
CA LEU A 193 -4.58 -17.34 16.15
C LEU A 193 -4.92 -18.56 17.01
N GLY A 194 -4.69 -19.76 16.49
CA GLY A 194 -4.83 -21.03 17.21
C GLY A 194 -6.21 -21.72 17.10
N ASP A 195 -7.22 -21.06 16.55
CA ASP A 195 -8.52 -21.68 16.21
C ASP A 195 -9.18 -20.91 15.05
N SER A 196 -10.12 -21.56 14.36
CA SER A 196 -10.90 -20.95 13.27
C SER A 196 -11.90 -19.89 13.75
N ARG A 197 -12.32 -19.89 15.03
CA ARG A 197 -13.15 -18.84 15.66
C ARG A 197 -13.04 -18.85 17.19
N ASP A 198 -13.50 -17.77 17.81
CA ASP A 198 -13.72 -17.68 19.25
C ASP A 198 -14.74 -18.73 19.70
N ARG A 199 -14.40 -19.48 20.77
CA ARG A 199 -15.22 -20.53 21.40
C ARG A 199 -15.73 -20.11 22.79
N SER A 200 -15.63 -18.84 23.16
CA SER A 200 -16.24 -18.34 24.39
C SER A 200 -17.76 -18.51 24.36
N ALA A 201 -18.40 -18.55 25.52
CA ALA A 201 -19.85 -18.68 25.61
C ALA A 201 -20.60 -17.57 24.83
N ALA A 202 -20.05 -16.35 24.83
CA ALA A 202 -20.60 -15.24 24.06
C ALA A 202 -20.46 -15.49 22.54
N ALA A 203 -19.33 -16.02 22.09
CA ALA A 203 -19.10 -16.34 20.70
C ALA A 203 -19.95 -17.52 20.21
N GLU A 204 -20.12 -18.56 21.02
CA GLU A 204 -21.02 -19.69 20.70
C GLU A 204 -22.47 -19.22 20.54
N ALA A 205 -22.94 -18.36 21.46
CA ALA A 205 -24.29 -17.79 21.37
C ALA A 205 -24.47 -16.90 20.12
N ALA A 206 -23.49 -16.07 19.80
CA ALA A 206 -23.51 -15.21 18.61
C ALA A 206 -23.43 -16.03 17.32
N PHE A 207 -22.62 -17.09 17.27
CA PHE A 207 -22.49 -17.97 16.12
C PHE A 207 -23.76 -18.81 15.86
N ALA A 208 -24.44 -19.23 16.92
CA ALA A 208 -25.73 -19.92 16.82
C ALA A 208 -26.89 -18.99 16.42
N GLY A 209 -26.70 -17.69 16.58
CA GLY A 209 -27.67 -16.66 16.22
C GLY A 209 -27.77 -16.40 14.72
N PRO A 210 -28.67 -15.50 14.28
CA PRO A 210 -28.83 -15.15 12.88
C PRO A 210 -27.66 -14.32 12.36
N VAL A 211 -27.34 -14.50 11.08
CA VAL A 211 -26.44 -13.58 10.36
C VAL A 211 -27.09 -12.19 10.32
N PRO A 212 -26.35 -11.13 10.67
CA PRO A 212 -26.87 -9.77 10.62
C PRO A 212 -27.41 -9.37 9.23
N PRO A 213 -28.58 -8.72 9.16
CA PRO A 213 -29.21 -8.35 7.89
C PRO A 213 -28.37 -7.38 7.06
N GLU A 214 -27.50 -6.60 7.69
CA GLU A 214 -26.55 -5.71 7.00
C GLU A 214 -25.57 -6.50 6.14
N LEU A 215 -25.09 -7.66 6.62
CA LEU A 215 -24.21 -8.52 5.84
C LEU A 215 -24.95 -9.18 4.68
N THR A 216 -26.09 -9.82 4.94
CA THR A 216 -26.85 -10.47 3.87
C THR A 216 -27.40 -9.47 2.84
N GLY A 217 -27.78 -8.28 3.27
CA GLY A 217 -28.18 -7.17 2.40
C GLY A 217 -27.03 -6.73 1.47
N TYR A 218 -25.82 -6.57 2.03
CA TYR A 218 -24.62 -6.27 1.24
C TYR A 218 -24.34 -7.36 0.19
N LEU A 219 -24.40 -8.64 0.58
CA LEU A 219 -24.18 -9.76 -0.34
C LEU A 219 -25.17 -9.73 -1.50
N GLN A 220 -26.45 -9.47 -1.23
CA GLN A 220 -27.48 -9.37 -2.27
C GLN A 220 -27.25 -8.18 -3.22
N GLN A 221 -26.90 -7.02 -2.66
CA GLN A 221 -26.65 -5.81 -3.43
C GLN A 221 -25.43 -5.95 -4.34
N HIS A 222 -24.39 -6.66 -3.88
CA HIS A 222 -23.10 -6.80 -4.56
C HIS A 222 -22.87 -8.18 -5.18
N LYS A 223 -23.91 -9.02 -5.34
CA LYS A 223 -23.81 -10.42 -5.74
C LYS A 223 -22.92 -10.70 -6.97
N ASP A 224 -22.86 -9.76 -7.91
CA ASP A 224 -22.12 -9.91 -9.15
C ASP A 224 -20.65 -9.48 -9.03
N THR A 225 -20.29 -8.75 -7.97
CA THR A 225 -18.95 -8.19 -7.73
C THR A 225 -18.25 -8.77 -6.50
N LEU A 226 -18.95 -9.65 -5.74
CA LEU A 226 -18.35 -10.36 -4.61
C LEU A 226 -17.16 -11.19 -5.05
N TRP A 227 -16.20 -11.35 -4.14
CA TRP A 227 -15.10 -12.29 -4.35
C TRP A 227 -15.62 -13.68 -4.69
N PRO A 228 -15.07 -14.35 -5.70
CA PRO A 228 -15.65 -15.60 -6.21
C PRO A 228 -15.87 -16.67 -5.14
N ALA A 229 -14.90 -16.87 -4.22
CA ALA A 229 -15.04 -17.89 -3.18
C ALA A 229 -16.15 -17.56 -2.18
N LEU A 230 -16.33 -16.31 -1.77
CA LEU A 230 -17.43 -15.88 -0.90
C LEU A 230 -18.77 -16.03 -1.61
N ARG A 231 -18.85 -15.61 -2.87
CA ARG A 231 -20.05 -15.73 -3.70
C ARG A 231 -20.49 -17.18 -3.86
N HIS A 232 -19.57 -18.08 -4.25
CA HIS A 232 -19.87 -19.51 -4.41
C HIS A 232 -20.35 -20.10 -3.09
N ARG A 233 -19.66 -19.83 -1.99
CA ARG A 233 -20.03 -20.34 -0.69
C ARG A 233 -21.46 -19.94 -0.28
N TRP A 234 -21.83 -18.67 -0.47
CA TRP A 234 -23.18 -18.17 -0.20
C TRP A 234 -24.22 -18.77 -1.15
N GLN A 235 -23.90 -18.90 -2.45
CA GLN A 235 -24.79 -19.48 -3.45
C GLN A 235 -25.02 -20.98 -3.22
N ASP A 236 -23.98 -21.75 -2.90
CA ASP A 236 -24.06 -23.19 -2.62
C ASP A 236 -24.93 -23.49 -1.38
N ALA A 237 -24.97 -22.55 -0.42
CA ALA A 237 -25.88 -22.60 0.72
C ALA A 237 -27.32 -22.09 0.39
N GLY A 238 -27.60 -21.78 -0.87
CA GLY A 238 -28.92 -21.36 -1.36
C GLY A 238 -29.13 -19.84 -1.41
N ALA A 239 -28.08 -19.03 -1.35
CA ALA A 239 -28.10 -17.56 -1.40
C ALA A 239 -29.12 -16.93 -0.42
N LYS A 240 -29.21 -17.49 0.78
CA LYS A 240 -30.21 -17.12 1.80
C LYS A 240 -30.03 -15.68 2.27
N ALA A 241 -31.15 -14.99 2.46
CA ALA A 241 -31.21 -13.64 3.00
C ALA A 241 -31.22 -13.61 4.53
N ALA A 242 -31.52 -14.73 5.19
CA ALA A 242 -31.58 -14.86 6.64
C ALA A 242 -31.33 -16.32 7.05
N GLY A 243 -30.89 -16.53 8.28
CA GLY A 243 -30.59 -17.82 8.87
C GLY A 243 -29.39 -17.71 9.81
N SER A 244 -29.02 -18.82 10.46
CA SER A 244 -27.78 -18.92 11.20
C SER A 244 -26.56 -18.87 10.26
N TRP A 245 -25.38 -18.68 10.80
CA TRP A 245 -24.12 -18.62 10.02
C TRP A 245 -23.93 -19.87 9.15
N THR A 246 -24.20 -21.05 9.69
CA THR A 246 -24.10 -22.31 8.93
C THR A 246 -25.22 -22.51 7.91
N GLU A 247 -26.40 -21.92 8.10
CA GLU A 247 -27.47 -21.96 7.09
C GLU A 247 -27.21 -21.01 5.93
N VAL A 248 -26.57 -19.87 6.17
CA VAL A 248 -26.28 -18.84 5.14
C VAL A 248 -25.00 -19.16 4.37
N PHE A 249 -23.96 -19.68 5.04
CA PHE A 249 -22.65 -19.90 4.43
C PHE A 249 -22.21 -21.37 4.37
N GLY A 250 -23.03 -22.31 4.82
CA GLY A 250 -22.67 -23.72 4.95
C GLY A 250 -21.75 -23.97 6.17
N PRO A 251 -21.52 -25.23 6.55
CA PRO A 251 -20.63 -25.58 7.67
C PRO A 251 -19.14 -25.45 7.31
N GLY A 252 -18.27 -25.37 8.32
CA GLY A 252 -16.82 -25.51 8.18
C GLY A 252 -16.02 -24.23 8.49
N PRO A 253 -14.66 -24.35 8.47
CA PRO A 253 -13.76 -23.29 8.92
C PRO A 253 -13.93 -21.95 8.18
N ALA A 254 -14.27 -21.97 6.89
CA ALA A 254 -14.51 -20.73 6.15
C ALA A 254 -15.74 -19.95 6.64
N THR A 255 -16.75 -20.63 7.22
CA THR A 255 -17.88 -19.97 7.88
C THR A 255 -17.47 -19.40 9.23
N ASP A 256 -16.63 -20.13 9.98
CA ASP A 256 -16.01 -19.61 11.20
C ASP A 256 -15.22 -18.32 10.90
N GLU A 257 -14.46 -18.30 9.81
CA GLU A 257 -13.67 -17.14 9.38
C GLU A 257 -14.54 -15.94 8.97
N ILE A 258 -15.62 -16.17 8.21
CA ILE A 258 -16.60 -15.12 7.84
C ILE A 258 -17.24 -14.53 9.12
N PHE A 259 -17.56 -15.36 10.11
CA PHE A 259 -18.07 -14.91 11.40
C PHE A 259 -17.05 -14.04 12.16
N MET A 260 -15.79 -14.46 12.22
CA MET A 260 -14.74 -13.68 12.86
C MET A 260 -14.50 -12.37 12.11
N ALA A 261 -14.43 -12.40 10.79
CA ALA A 261 -14.26 -11.19 9.96
C ALA A 261 -15.36 -10.16 10.20
N TRP A 262 -16.61 -10.60 10.30
CA TRP A 262 -17.72 -9.71 10.64
C TRP A 262 -17.52 -9.05 12.01
N ASN A 263 -17.14 -9.81 13.03
CA ASN A 263 -16.98 -9.28 14.38
C ASN A 263 -15.78 -8.33 14.50
N TYR A 264 -14.64 -8.63 13.85
CA TYR A 264 -13.51 -7.70 13.75
C TYR A 264 -13.91 -6.44 12.98
N ALA A 265 -14.56 -6.59 11.82
CA ALA A 265 -15.00 -5.46 11.02
C ALA A 265 -15.95 -4.53 11.81
N ARG A 266 -16.92 -5.07 12.53
CA ARG A 266 -17.84 -4.29 13.37
C ARG A 266 -17.13 -3.54 14.50
N TYR A 267 -16.16 -4.19 15.13
CA TYR A 267 -15.36 -3.56 16.19
C TYR A 267 -14.53 -2.41 15.64
N LEU A 268 -13.69 -2.66 14.63
CA LEU A 268 -12.83 -1.63 14.03
C LEU A 268 -13.63 -0.54 13.31
N GLY A 269 -14.70 -0.92 12.64
CA GLY A 269 -15.60 0.03 11.96
C GLY A 269 -16.27 1.01 12.93
N SER A 270 -16.66 0.52 14.13
CA SER A 270 -17.25 1.39 15.18
C SER A 270 -16.21 2.36 15.72
N MET A 271 -14.98 1.91 15.99
CA MET A 271 -13.87 2.76 16.42
C MET A 271 -13.55 3.82 15.37
N THR A 272 -13.41 3.38 14.10
CA THR A 272 -13.12 4.27 12.97
C THR A 272 -14.18 5.35 12.81
N ALA A 273 -15.46 4.98 12.88
CA ALA A 273 -16.56 5.94 12.79
C ALA A 273 -16.50 6.98 13.91
N ALA A 274 -16.21 6.55 15.14
CA ALA A 274 -16.06 7.45 16.29
C ALA A 274 -14.88 8.43 16.13
N GLY A 275 -13.72 7.94 15.67
CA GLY A 275 -12.54 8.78 15.42
C GLY A 275 -12.74 9.76 14.27
N LYS A 276 -13.33 9.32 13.15
CA LYS A 276 -13.65 10.18 12.00
C LYS A 276 -14.68 11.27 12.32
N ALA A 277 -15.59 11.02 13.26
CA ALA A 277 -16.51 12.05 13.75
C ALA A 277 -15.78 13.21 14.45
N VAL A 278 -14.57 12.98 14.94
CA VAL A 278 -13.73 13.99 15.58
C VAL A 278 -12.75 14.61 14.59
N TYR A 279 -12.00 13.78 13.86
CA TYR A 279 -11.02 14.21 12.85
C TYR A 279 -11.05 13.23 11.66
N PRO A 280 -11.62 13.62 10.50
CA PRO A 280 -11.99 12.72 9.43
C PRO A 280 -10.81 12.39 8.48
N LEU A 281 -9.66 12.00 9.04
CA LEU A 281 -8.54 11.46 8.26
C LEU A 281 -8.95 10.15 7.58
N PRO A 282 -8.36 9.80 6.43
CA PRO A 282 -8.49 8.48 5.84
C PRO A 282 -7.98 7.39 6.79
N VAL A 283 -8.68 6.26 6.83
CA VAL A 283 -8.35 5.13 7.72
C VAL A 283 -8.28 3.84 6.91
N TYR A 284 -7.23 3.07 7.15
CA TYR A 284 -7.10 1.72 6.60
C TYR A 284 -6.87 0.69 7.72
N THR A 285 -7.03 -0.58 7.39
CA THR A 285 -6.56 -1.71 8.20
C THR A 285 -5.72 -2.63 7.33
N ASN A 286 -4.71 -3.27 7.91
CA ASN A 286 -3.81 -4.17 7.21
C ASN A 286 -4.10 -5.65 7.50
N SER A 287 -3.52 -6.52 6.71
CA SER A 287 -3.74 -7.96 6.76
C SER A 287 -2.44 -8.74 6.68
N TRP A 288 -2.21 -9.59 7.66
CA TRP A 288 -1.27 -10.70 7.56
C TRP A 288 -1.88 -11.71 6.58
N ILE A 289 -1.37 -11.72 5.36
CA ILE A 289 -1.89 -12.56 4.28
C ILE A 289 -1.57 -14.04 4.50
N VAL A 290 -2.45 -14.92 4.00
CA VAL A 290 -2.29 -16.38 4.09
C VAL A 290 -0.97 -16.82 3.47
N GLN A 291 -0.21 -17.64 4.21
CA GLN A 291 1.06 -18.19 3.75
C GLN A 291 0.86 -19.54 3.06
N PRO A 292 1.75 -19.96 2.14
CA PRO A 292 1.63 -21.24 1.43
C PRO A 292 1.59 -22.48 2.33
N GLU A 293 2.19 -22.40 3.52
CA GLU A 293 2.22 -23.47 4.53
C GLU A 293 0.99 -23.56 5.41
N ASP A 294 0.13 -22.53 5.43
CA ASP A 294 -1.08 -22.47 6.26
C ASP A 294 -2.11 -23.50 5.80
N LYS A 295 -2.66 -24.24 6.74
CA LYS A 295 -3.65 -25.30 6.49
C LYS A 295 -5.08 -24.80 6.57
N GLY A 296 -5.27 -23.63 7.22
CA GLY A 296 -6.59 -23.01 7.35
C GLY A 296 -6.65 -21.94 8.43
N PRO A 297 -7.85 -21.38 8.63
CA PRO A 297 -8.09 -20.33 9.63
C PRO A 297 -7.60 -20.73 11.02
N GLY A 298 -6.78 -19.87 11.64
CA GLY A 298 -6.10 -20.10 12.90
C GLY A 298 -4.61 -20.39 12.79
N ASP A 299 -4.13 -20.85 11.64
CA ASP A 299 -2.69 -20.88 11.32
C ASP A 299 -2.21 -19.46 10.95
N TYR A 300 -3.09 -18.68 10.35
CA TYR A 300 -2.99 -17.22 10.18
C TYR A 300 -4.10 -16.51 10.99
N PRO A 301 -4.05 -15.19 11.20
CA PRO A 301 -5.06 -14.46 11.98
C PRO A 301 -6.45 -14.55 11.34
N THR A 302 -7.30 -15.46 11.86
CA THR A 302 -8.64 -15.72 11.33
C THR A 302 -9.53 -14.50 11.43
N GLY A 303 -10.15 -14.13 10.32
CA GLY A 303 -11.07 -13.00 10.25
C GLY A 303 -10.42 -11.68 9.87
N CYS A 304 -9.12 -11.66 9.53
CA CYS A 304 -8.49 -10.51 8.89
C CYS A 304 -9.11 -10.23 7.50
N PRO A 305 -8.87 -9.06 6.87
CA PRO A 305 -9.43 -8.72 5.57
C PRO A 305 -8.71 -9.41 4.41
N GLU A 306 -8.76 -10.75 4.38
CA GLU A 306 -8.28 -11.60 3.29
C GLU A 306 -9.20 -11.54 2.05
N PRO A 307 -8.79 -11.97 0.87
CA PRO A 307 -9.65 -11.96 -0.33
C PRO A 307 -11.04 -12.57 -0.11
N LEU A 308 -11.16 -13.64 0.69
CA LEU A 308 -12.44 -14.24 1.07
C LEU A 308 -13.34 -13.30 1.88
N THR A 309 -12.73 -12.49 2.74
CA THR A 309 -13.42 -11.73 3.79
C THR A 309 -13.51 -10.23 3.52
N ILE A 310 -12.80 -9.68 2.52
CA ILE A 310 -12.83 -8.23 2.20
C ILE A 310 -14.25 -7.70 2.04
N ASP A 311 -15.14 -8.45 1.37
CA ASP A 311 -16.53 -8.03 1.18
C ASP A 311 -17.33 -8.03 2.50
N VAL A 312 -16.98 -8.92 3.43
CA VAL A 312 -17.52 -8.93 4.80
C VAL A 312 -17.05 -7.70 5.57
N TRP A 313 -15.76 -7.32 5.40
CA TRP A 313 -15.21 -6.10 5.98
C TRP A 313 -15.87 -4.84 5.42
N LYS A 314 -16.10 -4.78 4.10
CA LYS A 314 -16.82 -3.64 3.47
C LYS A 314 -18.24 -3.50 3.99
N ALA A 315 -18.92 -4.63 4.28
CA ALA A 315 -20.25 -4.61 4.88
C ALA A 315 -20.22 -4.19 6.36
N GLY A 316 -19.26 -4.72 7.15
CA GLY A 316 -19.19 -4.52 8.60
C GLY A 316 -18.53 -3.23 9.04
N ALA A 317 -17.63 -2.67 8.23
CA ALA A 317 -16.80 -1.52 8.54
C ALA A 317 -16.80 -0.44 7.44
N PRO A 318 -17.93 0.11 7.04
CA PRO A 318 -18.01 1.08 5.94
C PRO A 318 -17.23 2.39 6.21
N ALA A 319 -16.85 2.66 7.46
CA ALA A 319 -16.03 3.80 7.82
C ALA A 319 -14.54 3.61 7.51
N ILE A 320 -14.06 2.37 7.33
CA ILE A 320 -12.70 2.06 6.88
C ILE A 320 -12.64 2.24 5.36
N ASP A 321 -11.73 3.10 4.89
CA ASP A 321 -11.65 3.48 3.48
C ASP A 321 -11.09 2.36 2.61
N LEU A 322 -10.06 1.65 3.10
CA LEU A 322 -9.45 0.54 2.38
C LEU A 322 -8.90 -0.55 3.31
N ASN A 323 -8.80 -1.77 2.77
CA ASN A 323 -8.10 -2.90 3.37
C ASN A 323 -6.79 -3.10 2.59
N ALA A 324 -5.68 -3.23 3.30
CA ALA A 324 -4.34 -3.23 2.74
C ALA A 324 -3.60 -4.54 3.03
N PRO A 325 -2.86 -5.13 2.07
CA PRO A 325 -2.13 -6.37 2.30
C PRO A 325 -0.68 -6.11 2.71
N ASP A 326 -0.16 -6.93 3.64
CA ASP A 326 1.24 -6.99 4.02
C ASP A 326 1.93 -8.09 3.21
N ILE A 327 2.62 -7.69 2.13
CA ILE A 327 3.06 -8.64 1.11
C ILE A 327 4.58 -8.85 1.17
N TYR A 328 4.98 -10.02 1.68
CA TYR A 328 6.38 -10.48 1.68
C TYR A 328 6.62 -11.66 0.73
N LEU A 329 5.56 -12.23 0.14
CA LEU A 329 5.57 -13.42 -0.70
C LEU A 329 6.08 -13.15 -2.12
N PRO A 330 6.63 -14.17 -2.80
CA PRO A 330 7.14 -14.04 -4.18
C PRO A 330 6.06 -13.70 -5.21
N ASN A 331 4.82 -14.13 -5.00
CA ASN A 331 3.67 -13.87 -5.88
C ASN A 331 2.98 -12.51 -5.58
N PHE A 332 3.79 -11.47 -5.44
CA PHE A 332 3.36 -10.10 -5.16
C PHE A 332 2.29 -9.60 -6.14
N ASN A 333 2.42 -9.97 -7.43
CA ASN A 333 1.50 -9.54 -8.48
C ASN A 333 0.08 -10.06 -8.25
N ASP A 334 -0.07 -11.30 -7.80
CA ASP A 334 -1.38 -11.90 -7.51
C ASP A 334 -2.06 -11.18 -6.35
N TRP A 335 -1.33 -10.99 -5.25
CA TRP A 335 -1.85 -10.34 -4.05
C TRP A 335 -2.27 -8.90 -4.31
N THR A 336 -1.46 -8.11 -5.01
CA THR A 336 -1.84 -6.74 -5.38
C THR A 336 -3.08 -6.71 -6.26
N GLY A 337 -3.21 -7.66 -7.21
CA GLY A 337 -4.41 -7.81 -8.04
C GLY A 337 -5.66 -8.19 -7.26
N TRP A 338 -5.53 -9.03 -6.23
CA TRP A 338 -6.66 -9.45 -5.40
C TRP A 338 -7.18 -8.34 -4.48
N TYR A 339 -6.29 -7.47 -3.99
CA TYR A 339 -6.68 -6.34 -3.11
C TYR A 339 -7.10 -5.10 -3.89
N HIS A 340 -6.57 -4.88 -5.10
CA HIS A 340 -6.97 -3.76 -5.94
C HIS A 340 -8.35 -4.02 -6.57
N ARG A 341 -9.39 -3.41 -6.02
CA ARG A 341 -10.78 -3.56 -6.47
C ARG A 341 -11.42 -2.18 -6.69
N PRO A 342 -12.54 -2.08 -7.45
CA PRO A 342 -13.23 -0.81 -7.67
C PRO A 342 -13.63 -0.07 -6.39
N ASN A 343 -13.88 -0.81 -5.30
CA ASN A 343 -14.24 -0.30 -3.98
C ASN A 343 -13.13 -0.44 -2.94
N ASN A 344 -11.91 -0.82 -3.36
CA ASN A 344 -10.74 -0.96 -2.49
C ASN A 344 -9.48 -0.52 -3.23
N PRO A 345 -9.10 0.77 -3.15
CA PRO A 345 -7.83 1.22 -3.72
C PRO A 345 -6.65 0.53 -3.03
N LEU A 346 -5.55 0.37 -3.76
CA LEU A 346 -4.37 -0.33 -3.24
C LEU A 346 -3.48 0.62 -2.45
N PHE A 347 -3.07 0.18 -1.27
CA PHE A 347 -1.92 0.64 -0.51
C PHE A 347 -1.16 -0.59 -0.01
N VAL A 348 0.16 -0.59 -0.04
CA VAL A 348 0.99 -1.68 0.50
C VAL A 348 1.74 -1.14 1.71
N PRO A 349 1.21 -1.33 2.94
CA PRO A 349 1.77 -0.73 4.15
C PRO A 349 2.99 -1.47 4.68
N GLU A 350 3.06 -2.80 4.45
CA GLU A 350 4.21 -3.61 4.83
C GLU A 350 4.70 -4.47 3.66
N SER A 351 6.00 -4.44 3.40
CA SER A 351 6.65 -5.27 2.39
C SER A 351 8.18 -5.26 2.57
N ARG A 352 8.90 -5.72 1.56
CA ARG A 352 10.37 -5.78 1.50
C ARG A 352 10.97 -4.43 1.10
N GLY A 353 12.20 -4.14 1.60
CA GLY A 353 12.96 -2.94 1.28
C GLY A 353 14.18 -3.14 0.38
N ASP A 354 14.39 -4.35 -0.15
CA ASP A 354 15.53 -4.72 -1.01
C ASP A 354 15.26 -4.44 -2.52
N ILE A 355 16.04 -5.05 -3.41
CA ILE A 355 15.87 -4.89 -4.86
C ILE A 355 14.50 -5.41 -5.35
N VAL A 356 13.96 -6.46 -4.72
CA VAL A 356 12.62 -6.96 -5.02
C VAL A 356 11.58 -5.95 -4.53
N GLY A 357 11.79 -5.34 -3.35
CA GLY A 357 10.95 -4.26 -2.86
C GLY A 357 10.92 -3.05 -3.78
N ALA A 358 12.05 -2.68 -4.39
CA ALA A 358 12.10 -1.62 -5.40
C ALA A 358 11.24 -1.96 -6.63
N ALA A 359 11.30 -3.21 -7.10
CA ALA A 359 10.45 -3.69 -8.20
C ALA A 359 8.96 -3.71 -7.82
N ASN A 360 8.65 -4.17 -6.59
CA ASN A 360 7.29 -4.18 -6.04
C ASN A 360 6.68 -2.78 -5.99
N ALA A 361 7.46 -1.77 -5.57
CA ALA A 361 7.01 -0.37 -5.54
C ALA A 361 6.63 0.13 -6.95
N PHE A 362 7.49 -0.12 -7.95
CA PHE A 362 7.20 0.23 -9.35
C PHE A 362 5.93 -0.45 -9.86
N TYR A 363 5.78 -1.74 -9.58
CA TYR A 363 4.62 -2.51 -10.02
C TYR A 363 3.32 -2.05 -9.35
N ALA A 364 3.29 -1.94 -8.03
CA ALA A 364 2.10 -1.49 -7.30
C ALA A 364 1.64 -0.09 -7.77
N ILE A 365 2.58 0.84 -7.90
CA ILE A 365 2.30 2.22 -8.31
C ILE A 365 1.89 2.30 -9.79
N GLY A 366 2.61 1.61 -10.67
CA GLY A 366 2.38 1.71 -12.11
C GLY A 366 1.22 0.85 -12.61
N GLN A 367 1.04 -0.36 -12.06
CA GLN A 367 0.01 -1.29 -12.53
C GLN A 367 -1.32 -1.14 -11.81
N HIS A 368 -1.27 -0.83 -10.51
CA HIS A 368 -2.46 -0.81 -9.66
C HIS A 368 -2.83 0.58 -9.14
N ALA A 369 -2.16 1.62 -9.61
CA ALA A 369 -2.36 2.99 -9.13
C ALA A 369 -2.32 3.07 -7.59
N ALA A 370 -1.41 2.30 -6.96
CA ALA A 370 -1.29 2.27 -5.51
C ALA A 370 -1.07 3.68 -4.95
N ILE A 371 -1.73 3.98 -3.84
CA ILE A 371 -1.59 5.23 -3.07
C ILE A 371 -0.14 5.41 -2.62
N GLY A 372 0.52 4.28 -2.31
CA GLY A 372 1.92 4.25 -1.91
C GLY A 372 2.42 2.83 -1.65
N TYR A 373 3.68 2.76 -1.25
CA TYR A 373 4.40 1.53 -0.91
C TYR A 373 5.29 1.79 0.29
N SER A 374 5.33 0.85 1.25
CA SER A 374 6.05 1.00 2.52
C SER A 374 6.74 -0.32 2.90
N PRO A 375 8.07 -0.38 2.91
CA PRO A 375 8.80 -1.49 3.53
C PRO A 375 8.76 -1.39 5.05
N PHE A 376 8.68 -2.56 5.72
CA PHE A 376 8.69 -2.67 7.17
C PHE A 376 10.10 -2.74 7.75
N GLY A 377 10.27 -2.20 8.96
CA GLY A 377 11.53 -2.23 9.71
C GLY A 377 12.62 -1.38 9.07
N ILE A 378 12.22 -0.26 8.45
CA ILE A 378 13.09 0.61 7.65
C ILE A 378 14.14 1.35 8.50
N ASP A 379 13.95 1.45 9.83
CA ASP A 379 14.90 1.99 10.80
C ASP A 379 16.13 1.07 10.98
N ASP A 380 15.98 -0.26 10.76
CA ASP A 380 17.08 -1.21 10.68
C ASP A 380 17.58 -1.33 9.22
N THR A 381 18.56 -0.50 8.89
CA THR A 381 19.12 -0.43 7.53
C THR A 381 19.81 -1.71 7.06
N SER A 382 20.09 -2.66 7.96
CA SER A 382 20.64 -3.98 7.59
C SER A 382 19.65 -4.80 6.76
N ARG A 383 18.37 -4.59 6.93
CA ARG A 383 17.30 -5.25 6.16
C ARG A 383 17.23 -4.82 4.70
N LEU A 384 17.68 -3.61 4.38
CA LEU A 384 17.74 -3.09 3.01
C LEU A 384 18.82 -3.79 2.16
N VAL A 385 19.81 -4.37 2.82
CA VAL A 385 20.99 -5.02 2.20
C VAL A 385 20.83 -6.54 2.10
N ALA A 386 19.76 -7.11 2.65
CA ALA A 386 19.63 -8.56 2.89
C ALA A 386 19.61 -9.44 1.62
N LEU A 387 19.33 -8.88 0.44
CA LEU A 387 19.58 -9.58 -0.83
C LEU A 387 20.86 -9.04 -1.47
N ARG A 388 21.99 -9.42 -0.95
CA ARG A 388 23.23 -9.35 -1.74
C ARG A 388 23.01 -10.17 -3.02
N PRO A 389 23.37 -9.64 -4.19
CA PRO A 389 23.60 -10.49 -5.34
C PRO A 389 24.51 -11.64 -4.88
N GLY A 390 24.26 -12.86 -5.37
CA GLY A 390 25.08 -14.04 -5.00
C GLY A 390 26.58 -13.75 -5.16
N PRO A 391 27.46 -14.61 -4.63
CA PRO A 391 28.90 -14.37 -4.50
C PRO A 391 29.63 -13.97 -5.79
N ASP A 392 28.98 -14.06 -6.93
CA ASP A 392 29.60 -13.88 -8.24
C ASP A 392 29.50 -12.49 -8.87
N THR A 393 28.85 -11.50 -8.25
CA THR A 393 28.68 -10.19 -8.90
C THR A 393 29.81 -9.19 -8.64
N GLY A 394 30.73 -9.47 -7.72
CA GLY A 394 31.91 -8.63 -7.46
C GLY A 394 31.63 -7.16 -7.11
N ALA A 395 30.36 -6.75 -7.06
CA ALA A 395 29.99 -5.38 -6.73
C ALA A 395 30.12 -5.16 -5.23
N ALA A 396 30.95 -4.21 -4.85
CA ALA A 396 30.99 -3.70 -3.48
C ALA A 396 29.59 -3.20 -3.09
N PRO A 397 29.15 -3.40 -1.83
CA PRO A 397 27.90 -2.83 -1.36
C PRO A 397 27.92 -1.31 -1.60
N PRO A 398 26.78 -0.69 -1.95
CA PRO A 398 26.71 0.75 -2.14
C PRO A 398 27.26 1.48 -0.91
N ALA A 399 28.12 2.47 -1.12
CA ALA A 399 28.87 3.13 -0.06
C ALA A 399 27.98 3.96 0.90
N THR A 400 26.74 4.30 0.45
CA THR A 400 25.78 5.12 1.22
C THR A 400 24.39 4.49 1.17
N LEU A 401 23.57 4.81 2.17
CA LEU A 401 22.19 4.35 2.26
C LEU A 401 21.35 4.80 1.05
N GLY A 402 21.50 6.04 0.61
CA GLY A 402 20.83 6.59 -0.57
C GLY A 402 21.17 5.91 -1.89
N ASN A 403 22.22 5.08 -1.93
CA ASN A 403 22.62 4.30 -3.11
C ASN A 403 22.06 2.86 -3.12
N GLN A 404 21.28 2.47 -2.12
CA GLN A 404 20.59 1.18 -2.10
C GLN A 404 19.48 1.13 -3.17
N PRO A 405 19.04 -0.07 -3.60
CA PRO A 405 18.03 -0.21 -4.65
C PRO A 405 16.72 0.55 -4.40
N LEU A 406 16.15 0.44 -3.20
CA LEU A 406 14.90 1.11 -2.87
C LEU A 406 15.02 2.64 -2.84
N PRO A 407 16.00 3.26 -2.15
CA PRO A 407 16.23 4.70 -2.21
C PRO A 407 16.40 5.25 -3.63
N ARG A 408 17.10 4.54 -4.50
CA ARG A 408 17.23 4.92 -5.92
C ARG A 408 15.90 4.84 -6.67
N ALA A 409 15.10 3.80 -6.40
CA ALA A 409 13.76 3.67 -6.94
C ALA A 409 12.86 4.82 -6.47
N TYR A 410 12.89 5.13 -5.17
CA TYR A 410 12.12 6.23 -4.60
C TYR A 410 12.55 7.60 -5.13
N ALA A 411 13.85 7.83 -5.34
CA ALA A 411 14.32 9.07 -5.97
C ALA A 411 13.71 9.27 -7.37
N LEU A 412 13.70 8.22 -8.21
CA LEU A 412 13.10 8.31 -9.54
C LEU A 412 11.58 8.45 -9.50
N LEU A 413 10.90 7.68 -8.64
CA LEU A 413 9.46 7.77 -8.44
C LEU A 413 9.03 9.16 -7.94
N ALA A 414 9.80 9.77 -7.04
CA ALA A 414 9.56 11.14 -6.55
C ALA A 414 9.68 12.18 -7.67
N GLU A 415 10.70 12.09 -8.52
CA GLU A 415 10.85 12.97 -9.69
C GLU A 415 9.68 12.83 -10.67
N MET A 416 9.19 11.59 -10.84
CA MET A 416 8.11 11.25 -11.77
C MET A 416 6.72 11.39 -11.16
N ALA A 417 6.57 11.58 -9.85
CA ALA A 417 5.29 11.51 -9.15
C ALA A 417 4.16 12.34 -9.80
N PRO A 418 4.35 13.60 -10.23
CA PRO A 418 3.28 14.34 -10.90
C PRO A 418 2.85 13.69 -12.23
N ALA A 419 3.77 13.15 -13.02
CA ALA A 419 3.46 12.47 -14.28
C ALA A 419 2.80 11.11 -14.04
N ILE A 420 3.22 10.37 -13.02
CA ILE A 420 2.62 9.10 -12.60
C ILE A 420 1.17 9.33 -12.15
N LEU A 421 0.94 10.27 -11.22
CA LEU A 421 -0.39 10.56 -10.69
C LEU A 421 -1.37 11.04 -11.77
N ASP A 422 -0.92 11.89 -12.70
CA ASP A 422 -1.72 12.30 -13.84
C ASP A 422 -2.03 11.11 -14.78
N ALA A 423 -1.05 10.26 -15.05
CA ALA A 423 -1.23 9.08 -15.89
C ALA A 423 -2.13 8.02 -15.24
N GLN A 424 -2.05 7.82 -13.91
CA GLN A 424 -2.98 6.99 -13.15
C GLN A 424 -4.42 7.49 -13.30
N ALA A 425 -4.63 8.80 -13.14
CA ALA A 425 -5.95 9.40 -13.29
C ALA A 425 -6.51 9.21 -14.71
N ARG A 426 -5.67 9.29 -15.72
CA ARG A 426 -6.06 9.07 -17.13
C ARG A 426 -6.15 7.60 -17.54
N GLY A 427 -5.62 6.66 -16.77
CA GLY A 427 -5.51 5.26 -17.16
C GLY A 427 -4.49 5.03 -18.29
N THR A 428 -3.44 5.86 -18.36
CA THR A 428 -2.40 5.81 -19.40
C THR A 428 -1.05 5.35 -18.87
N ILE A 429 -1.05 4.56 -17.82
CA ILE A 429 0.12 3.98 -17.16
C ILE A 429 -0.08 2.48 -16.95
N ALA A 430 1.00 1.73 -17.05
CA ALA A 430 1.08 0.33 -16.67
C ALA A 430 2.51 -0.01 -16.22
N ALA A 431 2.69 -1.19 -15.61
CA ALA A 431 4.00 -1.63 -15.17
C ALA A 431 4.24 -3.12 -15.45
N ALA A 432 5.50 -3.48 -15.58
CA ALA A 432 5.99 -4.86 -15.60
C ALA A 432 6.85 -5.14 -14.37
N TRP A 433 6.70 -6.36 -13.84
CA TRP A 433 7.53 -6.96 -12.82
C TRP A 433 8.00 -8.31 -13.31
N LEU A 434 9.31 -8.51 -13.43
CA LEU A 434 9.91 -9.67 -14.07
C LEU A 434 10.92 -10.34 -13.14
N ASN A 435 10.98 -11.64 -13.24
CA ASN A 435 12.00 -12.47 -12.59
C ASN A 435 12.40 -13.64 -13.52
N LYS A 436 13.17 -14.61 -13.03
CA LYS A 436 13.60 -15.76 -13.83
C LYS A 436 12.45 -16.68 -14.23
N GLU A 437 11.41 -16.79 -13.41
CA GLU A 437 10.21 -17.61 -13.65
C GLU A 437 9.25 -16.91 -14.63
N MET A 438 9.22 -15.60 -14.59
CA MET A 438 8.43 -14.73 -15.47
C MET A 438 9.35 -13.71 -16.15
N PRO A 439 10.14 -14.13 -17.16
CA PRO A 439 11.20 -13.31 -17.76
C PRO A 439 10.71 -12.26 -18.76
N ALA A 440 9.44 -12.28 -19.14
CA ALA A 440 8.84 -11.33 -20.08
C ALA A 440 7.36 -11.11 -19.78
N GLN A 441 6.87 -9.92 -20.12
CA GLN A 441 5.47 -9.53 -19.96
C GLN A 441 5.06 -8.59 -21.11
N ASP A 442 3.85 -8.79 -21.64
CA ASP A 442 3.22 -7.90 -22.60
C ASP A 442 2.24 -6.96 -21.90
N ILE A 443 2.31 -5.68 -22.24
CA ILE A 443 1.44 -4.62 -21.74
C ILE A 443 0.71 -4.01 -22.93
N THR A 444 -0.62 -4.03 -22.91
CA THR A 444 -1.43 -3.25 -23.88
C THR A 444 -1.62 -1.84 -23.34
N LEU A 445 -1.06 -0.84 -24.04
CA LEU A 445 -1.17 0.55 -23.63
C LEU A 445 -1.30 1.47 -24.85
N ALA A 446 -2.34 2.27 -24.90
CA ALA A 446 -2.71 3.06 -26.10
C ALA A 446 -2.76 2.17 -27.37
N ASP A 447 -2.17 2.62 -28.48
CA ASP A 447 -2.18 1.93 -29.76
C ASP A 447 -1.05 0.89 -29.93
N TYR A 448 -0.44 0.45 -28.82
CA TYR A 448 0.72 -0.45 -28.84
C TYR A 448 0.62 -1.56 -27.80
N THR A 449 1.18 -2.71 -28.17
CA THR A 449 1.64 -3.72 -27.22
C THR A 449 3.09 -3.44 -26.89
N VAL A 450 3.38 -3.21 -25.62
CA VAL A 450 4.72 -2.97 -25.10
C VAL A 450 5.23 -4.30 -24.54
N HIS A 451 6.23 -4.87 -25.18
CA HIS A 451 6.88 -6.09 -24.74
C HIS A 451 8.05 -5.73 -23.83
N VAL A 452 8.01 -6.17 -22.59
CA VAL A 452 9.05 -5.95 -21.58
C VAL A 452 9.68 -7.29 -21.25
N GLU A 453 10.99 -7.42 -21.38
CA GLU A 453 11.72 -8.65 -21.03
C GLU A 453 12.93 -8.34 -20.14
N LEU A 454 13.37 -9.33 -19.34
CA LEU A 454 14.59 -9.23 -18.55
C LEU A 454 15.78 -8.98 -19.47
N ARG A 455 16.63 -8.07 -19.05
CA ARG A 455 17.86 -7.75 -19.77
C ARG A 455 18.73 -9.00 -19.92
N ARG A 456 19.13 -9.30 -21.15
CA ARG A 456 20.05 -10.39 -21.46
C ARG A 456 21.48 -9.86 -21.60
N ASN A 457 22.44 -10.58 -21.01
CA ASN A 457 23.84 -10.34 -21.28
C ASN A 457 24.21 -11.05 -22.60
N ARG A 458 24.60 -10.29 -23.64
CA ARG A 458 25.00 -10.85 -24.94
C ARG A 458 26.20 -11.81 -24.85
N ARG A 459 27.13 -11.55 -23.92
CA ARG A 459 28.36 -12.35 -23.79
C ARG A 459 28.14 -13.61 -22.95
N ASP A 460 27.14 -13.57 -22.07
CA ASP A 460 26.77 -14.68 -21.21
C ASP A 460 25.25 -14.68 -20.96
N PRO A 461 24.50 -15.41 -21.81
CA PRO A 461 23.03 -15.48 -21.69
C PRO A 461 22.54 -16.11 -20.39
N THR A 462 23.42 -16.77 -19.60
CA THR A 462 23.06 -17.34 -18.31
C THR A 462 23.04 -16.30 -17.19
N GLN A 463 23.69 -15.16 -17.39
CA GLN A 463 23.65 -14.02 -16.47
C GLN A 463 22.36 -13.21 -16.68
N VAL A 464 21.32 -13.65 -15.99
CA VAL A 464 20.02 -12.97 -15.97
C VAL A 464 19.86 -12.26 -14.63
N PRO A 465 19.41 -10.98 -14.60
CA PRO A 465 19.10 -10.29 -13.36
C PRO A 465 18.11 -11.06 -12.50
N ALA A 466 18.21 -10.92 -11.17
CA ALA A 466 17.27 -11.57 -10.25
C ALA A 466 15.85 -11.02 -10.42
N VAL A 467 15.75 -9.72 -10.73
CA VAL A 467 14.50 -8.99 -10.97
C VAL A 467 14.74 -7.90 -11.99
N GLY A 468 13.74 -7.61 -12.82
CA GLY A 468 13.66 -6.46 -13.71
C GLY A 468 12.28 -5.82 -13.59
N TYR A 469 12.20 -4.51 -13.78
CA TYR A 469 10.94 -3.80 -13.64
C TYR A 469 10.87 -2.56 -14.53
N ALA A 470 9.65 -2.20 -14.93
CA ALA A 470 9.40 -0.98 -15.68
C ALA A 470 8.04 -0.39 -15.38
N ILE A 471 7.96 0.94 -15.39
CA ILE A 471 6.72 1.71 -15.56
C ILE A 471 6.73 2.28 -16.98
N VAL A 472 5.59 2.18 -17.67
CA VAL A 472 5.36 2.73 -19.00
C VAL A 472 4.20 3.71 -18.93
N ILE A 473 4.41 4.94 -19.37
CA ILE A 473 3.39 6.00 -19.45
C ILE A 473 3.21 6.40 -20.90
N ALA A 474 1.99 6.28 -21.43
CA ALA A 474 1.64 6.83 -22.74
C ALA A 474 1.41 8.34 -22.60
N ALA A 475 2.30 9.13 -23.22
CA ALA A 475 2.30 10.59 -23.14
C ALA A 475 1.54 11.25 -24.29
N GLY A 476 1.41 10.55 -25.42
CA GLY A 476 0.72 11.01 -26.62
C GLY A 476 0.72 9.95 -27.72
N PRO A 477 0.20 10.24 -28.91
CA PRO A 477 0.22 9.30 -30.02
C PRO A 477 1.64 8.86 -30.37
N GLY A 478 1.97 7.58 -30.16
CA GLY A 478 3.31 7.03 -30.38
C GLY A 478 4.40 7.60 -29.47
N GLU A 479 4.05 8.25 -28.37
CA GLU A 479 5.00 8.83 -27.42
C GLU A 479 4.85 8.19 -26.05
N PHE A 480 5.99 7.75 -25.46
CA PHE A 480 6.00 7.08 -24.16
C PHE A 480 7.16 7.59 -23.29
N TYR A 481 6.92 7.63 -21.99
CA TYR A 481 7.97 7.60 -20.99
C TYR A 481 8.07 6.18 -20.44
N VAL A 482 9.28 5.64 -20.43
CA VAL A 482 9.57 4.33 -19.84
C VAL A 482 10.62 4.52 -18.76
N ALA A 483 10.31 4.08 -17.54
CA ALA A 483 11.23 4.11 -16.41
C ALA A 483 11.44 2.68 -15.92
N GLY A 484 12.69 2.24 -15.74
CA GLY A 484 12.95 0.87 -15.36
C GLY A 484 14.40 0.55 -15.05
N LEU A 485 14.61 -0.71 -14.66
CA LEU A 485 15.92 -1.29 -14.38
C LEU A 485 15.94 -2.74 -14.87
N ASP A 486 17.09 -3.14 -15.46
CA ASP A 486 17.40 -4.50 -15.91
C ASP A 486 16.38 -5.11 -16.87
N VAL A 487 15.80 -4.26 -17.73
CA VAL A 487 14.84 -4.66 -18.77
C VAL A 487 15.24 -4.19 -20.16
N GLN A 488 14.67 -4.86 -21.15
CA GLN A 488 14.61 -4.45 -22.55
C GLN A 488 13.14 -4.24 -22.92
N VAL A 489 12.84 -3.20 -23.73
CA VAL A 489 11.45 -2.84 -24.06
C VAL A 489 11.33 -2.62 -25.55
N THR A 490 10.40 -3.34 -26.18
CA THR A 490 10.04 -3.17 -27.59
C THR A 490 8.56 -2.85 -27.73
N PHE A 491 8.17 -2.35 -28.91
CA PHE A 491 6.81 -1.90 -29.18
C PHE A 491 6.30 -2.56 -30.44
N ALA A 492 5.05 -3.04 -30.41
CA ALA A 492 4.34 -3.55 -31.58
C ALA A 492 3.00 -2.81 -31.70
N PRO A 493 2.65 -2.26 -32.89
CA PRO A 493 1.34 -1.65 -33.08
C PRO A 493 0.22 -2.67 -32.89
N ASN A 494 -0.85 -2.28 -32.19
CA ASN A 494 -2.04 -3.12 -31.98
C ASN A 494 -3.27 -2.58 -32.74
N THR A 495 -3.08 -1.59 -33.62
CA THR A 495 -4.11 -0.98 -34.46
C THR A 495 -3.77 -1.14 -35.93
N PRO A 496 -4.76 -1.12 -36.85
CA PRO A 496 -4.53 -1.26 -38.28
C PRO A 496 -3.50 -0.26 -38.85
N GLY A 497 -2.70 -0.71 -39.83
CA GLY A 497 -1.70 0.12 -40.52
C GLY A 497 -0.37 -0.62 -40.67
N PRO A 498 0.77 0.11 -40.83
CA PRO A 498 2.09 -0.50 -40.86
C PRO A 498 2.36 -1.29 -39.55
N GLU A 499 2.97 -2.47 -39.70
CA GLU A 499 3.02 -3.48 -38.63
C GLU A 499 4.26 -3.37 -37.73
N ILE A 500 5.29 -2.64 -38.14
CA ILE A 500 6.54 -2.51 -37.40
C ILE A 500 6.61 -1.13 -36.73
N ALA A 501 6.93 -1.09 -35.44
CA ALA A 501 7.25 0.14 -34.73
C ALA A 501 8.76 0.41 -34.79
N GLY A 502 9.14 1.56 -35.28
CA GLY A 502 10.51 2.07 -35.26
C GLY A 502 10.68 3.19 -34.24
N LEU A 503 11.89 3.42 -33.79
CA LEU A 503 12.25 4.48 -32.84
C LEU A 503 12.60 5.76 -33.66
N ALA A 504 11.69 6.75 -33.67
CA ALA A 504 11.96 8.04 -34.29
C ALA A 504 12.95 8.87 -33.48
N ARG A 505 12.82 8.82 -32.14
CA ARG A 505 13.72 9.50 -31.21
C ARG A 505 13.68 8.83 -29.84
N VAL A 506 14.84 8.66 -29.23
CA VAL A 506 14.97 8.21 -27.85
C VAL A 506 15.83 9.22 -27.08
N GLU A 507 15.37 9.63 -25.93
CA GLU A 507 16.06 10.57 -25.05
C GLU A 507 16.17 9.97 -23.66
N ALA A 508 17.38 9.90 -23.10
CA ALA A 508 17.57 9.77 -21.66
C ALA A 508 17.43 11.16 -21.05
N GLY A 509 16.75 11.27 -19.91
CA GLY A 509 16.54 12.55 -19.24
C GLY A 509 16.03 12.37 -17.83
N ARG A 510 15.37 13.39 -17.30
CA ARG A 510 14.77 13.37 -15.95
C ARG A 510 13.53 14.25 -15.91
N PHE A 511 12.74 14.09 -14.84
CA PHE A 511 11.67 15.03 -14.53
C PHE A 511 12.15 16.08 -13.52
N THR A 512 11.73 17.32 -13.71
CA THR A 512 11.98 18.41 -12.74
C THR A 512 10.70 19.23 -12.64
N GLY A 513 10.13 19.31 -11.44
CA GLY A 513 8.86 20.00 -11.22
C GLY A 513 7.73 19.43 -12.10
N GLY A 514 7.69 18.11 -12.29
CA GLY A 514 6.70 17.41 -13.11
C GLY A 514 6.88 17.58 -14.63
N ARG A 515 7.95 18.22 -15.09
CA ARG A 515 8.23 18.46 -16.51
C ARG A 515 9.43 17.68 -17.00
N TRP A 516 9.33 17.09 -18.19
CA TRP A 516 10.44 16.40 -18.83
C TRP A 516 11.58 17.35 -19.15
N GLN A 517 12.79 16.97 -18.77
CA GLN A 517 14.04 17.65 -19.12
C GLN A 517 14.88 16.67 -19.93
N PRO A 518 14.98 16.88 -21.28
CA PRO A 518 15.79 16.02 -22.11
C PRO A 518 17.27 16.18 -21.75
N GLY A 519 17.95 15.05 -21.68
CA GLY A 519 19.40 14.98 -21.49
C GLY A 519 20.07 14.52 -22.78
N ARG A 520 20.49 13.25 -22.82
CA ARG A 520 21.22 12.67 -23.95
C ARG A 520 20.29 11.98 -24.94
N ILE A 521 20.49 12.18 -26.24
CA ILE A 521 19.86 11.39 -27.30
C ILE A 521 20.55 10.02 -27.34
N LEU A 522 19.75 8.95 -27.39
CA LEU A 522 20.22 7.58 -27.47
C LEU A 522 20.00 7.04 -28.89
N SER A 523 21.02 6.38 -29.45
CA SER A 523 20.96 5.73 -30.75
C SER A 523 22.09 4.70 -30.87
N GLY A 524 22.10 3.89 -31.92
CA GLY A 524 23.15 2.89 -32.17
C GLY A 524 23.25 1.89 -30.99
N ASP A 525 24.43 1.72 -30.44
CA ASP A 525 24.70 0.75 -29.35
C ASP A 525 24.08 1.11 -27.99
N ASP A 526 23.55 2.33 -27.85
CA ASP A 526 22.86 2.77 -26.61
C ASP A 526 21.40 2.29 -26.54
N ILE A 527 20.83 1.78 -27.65
CA ILE A 527 19.50 1.20 -27.73
C ILE A 527 19.58 -0.29 -28.05
N LEU A 528 18.44 -0.99 -28.03
CA LEU A 528 18.32 -2.35 -28.51
C LEU A 528 18.16 -2.31 -30.04
N LEU A 529 19.13 -2.83 -30.77
CA LEU A 529 19.07 -2.86 -32.23
C LEU A 529 18.35 -4.10 -32.74
N ASP A 530 17.70 -3.97 -33.91
CA ASP A 530 16.86 -4.99 -34.51
C ASP A 530 17.62 -6.31 -34.76
N TYR A 531 18.90 -6.24 -35.14
CA TYR A 531 19.75 -7.44 -35.33
C TYR A 531 20.06 -8.18 -34.03
N ASP A 532 19.88 -7.55 -32.86
CA ASP A 532 20.04 -8.19 -31.55
C ASP A 532 18.93 -9.21 -31.28
N LEU A 533 17.78 -9.00 -31.93
CA LEU A 533 16.56 -9.79 -31.77
C LEU A 533 16.52 -10.98 -32.75
N ALA A 534 17.37 -11.01 -33.76
CA ALA A 534 17.36 -12.03 -34.82
C ALA A 534 17.57 -13.46 -34.32
N GLY A 535 18.17 -13.66 -33.11
CA GLY A 535 18.33 -14.98 -32.50
C GLY A 535 17.13 -15.46 -31.66
N ALA A 536 16.26 -14.55 -31.23
CA ALA A 536 15.15 -14.86 -30.30
C ALA A 536 13.77 -14.53 -30.87
N ALA A 537 13.67 -13.65 -31.86
CA ALA A 537 12.42 -12.98 -32.22
C ALA A 537 12.07 -12.98 -33.72
N ALA A 538 12.50 -13.97 -34.47
CA ALA A 538 11.90 -14.21 -35.81
C ALA A 538 10.36 -14.44 -35.76
N LYS A 539 9.77 -14.40 -34.55
CA LYS A 539 8.32 -14.56 -34.34
C LYS A 539 7.57 -13.29 -33.95
N ASN A 540 8.26 -12.26 -33.47
CA ASN A 540 7.62 -10.98 -33.12
C ASN A 540 8.19 -9.90 -34.03
N GLN A 541 7.36 -9.30 -34.86
CA GLN A 541 7.69 -8.23 -35.82
C GLN A 541 8.03 -6.91 -35.09
N SER A 542 8.86 -6.97 -34.04
CA SER A 542 9.27 -5.80 -33.27
C SER A 542 10.59 -5.26 -33.82
N GLY A 543 10.62 -3.99 -34.13
CA GLY A 543 11.83 -3.26 -34.52
C GLY A 543 12.78 -3.04 -33.31
N SER A 544 13.69 -2.07 -33.45
CA SER A 544 14.57 -1.64 -32.35
C SER A 544 13.80 -1.25 -31.08
N GLY A 545 14.45 -1.33 -29.92
CA GLY A 545 13.82 -1.09 -28.63
C GLY A 545 14.69 -0.30 -27.64
N LEU A 546 14.19 -0.13 -26.45
CA LEU A 546 14.87 0.53 -25.34
C LEU A 546 15.67 -0.48 -24.51
N ARG A 547 16.74 -0.01 -23.90
CA ARG A 547 17.57 -0.82 -23.01
C ARG A 547 17.81 -0.09 -21.71
N PHE A 548 17.50 -0.76 -20.60
CA PHE A 548 17.72 -0.27 -19.24
C PHE A 548 18.78 -1.12 -18.57
N ARG A 549 19.92 -0.51 -18.25
CA ARG A 549 21.07 -1.14 -17.60
C ARG A 549 21.78 -0.11 -16.73
N GLY A 550 22.45 -0.55 -15.69
CA GLY A 550 23.23 0.33 -14.81
C GLY A 550 23.01 -0.01 -13.34
N ASP A 551 23.45 0.89 -12.49
CA ASP A 551 23.42 0.68 -11.04
C ASP A 551 22.09 1.09 -10.39
N GLY A 552 21.13 1.61 -11.16
CA GLY A 552 19.83 2.05 -10.67
C GLY A 552 18.85 2.32 -11.79
N PRO A 553 17.57 2.52 -11.47
CA PRO A 553 16.54 2.79 -12.46
C PRO A 553 16.77 4.12 -13.17
N ALA A 554 16.40 4.17 -14.44
CA ALA A 554 16.49 5.35 -15.29
C ALA A 554 15.18 5.55 -16.05
N VAL A 555 14.96 6.76 -16.58
CA VAL A 555 13.82 7.08 -17.43
C VAL A 555 14.27 7.50 -18.82
N GLN A 556 13.55 7.00 -19.84
CA GLN A 556 13.74 7.36 -21.24
C GLN A 556 12.39 7.82 -21.82
N ARG A 557 12.43 8.85 -22.67
CA ARG A 557 11.33 9.26 -23.53
C ARG A 557 11.56 8.69 -24.91
N VAL A 558 10.54 8.09 -25.50
CA VAL A 558 10.59 7.53 -26.84
C VAL A 558 9.45 8.08 -27.70
N GLN A 559 9.79 8.44 -28.94
CA GLN A 559 8.84 8.70 -30.01
C GLN A 559 8.94 7.57 -31.04
N LEU A 560 7.81 7.00 -31.39
CA LEU A 560 7.68 5.90 -32.34
C LEU A 560 7.19 6.40 -33.68
N TYR A 561 7.59 5.70 -34.75
CA TYR A 561 6.96 5.76 -36.06
C TYR A 561 6.62 4.34 -36.53
N ARG A 562 5.80 4.22 -37.55
CA ARG A 562 5.40 2.91 -38.08
C ARG A 562 5.86 2.74 -39.51
N TYR A 563 6.34 1.54 -39.84
CA TYR A 563 6.79 1.19 -41.20
C TYR A 563 6.43 -0.27 -41.54
N ARG A 564 6.64 -0.67 -42.82
CA ARG A 564 6.40 -2.01 -43.35
C ARG A 564 7.70 -2.68 -43.72
#